data_301e81551be203e02f564a22bbff39aa
#
_entry.id   301e81551be203e02f564a22bbff39aa
#
_cell.length_a   1.000
_cell.length_b   1.000
_cell.length_c   1.000
_cell.angle_alpha   90.00
_cell.angle_beta   90.00
_cell.angle_gamma   90.00
#
_symmetry.space_group_name_H-M   'P 1'
#
loop_
_entity.id
_entity.type
_entity.pdbx_description
1 polymer ?
#
loop_
_entity_poly.entity_id
_entity_poly.type
_entity_poly.pdbx_seq_one_letter_code
_entity_poly.pdbx_strand_id
1 'polypeptide(L)'
;MAKKEEKIYVVGHKNPDTDSICSAIAYANLKREITGNDYVAKRAGQINEETHYVLQKFGVKVPTLLENVKLQVKDMDIHQIDGVGPNVSMKDTWIKMKENNIKTIPILRDEELLGVISTGDIATSYMEVYDNMILSKAKTQYRNIMNTLDGEMVTGNEHGYFTKGKAAIGASSPELMQEFIEKDDLVILGNRVESQMCALDIDVSCMVVCQNAEVSKEVIKRADEQSTVIISTPHDTFTAARLINQSVPVKRFMTKAPLISFHMSDYVEDIKEVMAKKKYRDFPIIDRHGKFRGFISRRRFLNVSKKKVILVDHNEKNQAVDGIEEAEIVEIIDHHRLGNIETMGPVFFRNQPVGCTATIVYQMYKENDVEIKPTIAGLLCSAIFSYTLLFRSPTCT
;
A
#
# COMPACT_ATOMS: atom_id res chain seq x y z
N MET A 1 -13.25 -10.14 6.99
CA MET A 1 -12.48 -8.92 7.31
C MET A 1 -12.99 -8.40 8.63
N ALA A 2 -12.16 -8.38 9.67
CA ALA A 2 -12.54 -7.77 10.94
C ALA A 2 -12.79 -6.28 10.69
N LYS A 3 -13.96 -5.79 11.07
CA LYS A 3 -14.32 -4.38 11.03
C LYS A 3 -13.32 -3.69 11.96
N LYS A 4 -12.44 -2.83 11.42
CA LYS A 4 -11.52 -2.02 12.24
C LYS A 4 -12.41 -1.25 13.20
N GLU A 5 -12.26 -1.45 14.51
CA GLU A 5 -13.02 -0.70 15.51
C GLU A 5 -12.82 0.78 15.24
N GLU A 6 -13.93 1.47 15.02
CA GLU A 6 -13.94 2.87 14.64
C GLU A 6 -13.68 3.71 15.88
N LYS A 7 -12.51 4.38 15.90
CA LYS A 7 -12.14 5.26 17.02
C LYS A 7 -12.90 6.57 16.95
N ILE A 8 -13.51 6.96 18.06
CA ILE A 8 -14.20 8.25 18.23
C ILE A 8 -13.35 9.12 19.14
N TYR A 9 -12.89 10.26 18.63
CA TYR A 9 -12.05 11.17 19.40
C TYR A 9 -12.92 12.15 20.20
N VAL A 10 -12.68 12.25 21.50
CA VAL A 10 -13.31 13.24 22.39
C VAL A 10 -12.27 14.33 22.65
N VAL A 11 -12.54 15.54 22.19
CA VAL A 11 -11.54 16.61 22.16
C VAL A 11 -12.11 17.94 22.67
N GLY A 12 -11.36 18.62 23.52
CA GLY A 12 -11.63 19.98 23.94
C GLY A 12 -11.05 21.03 22.99
N HIS A 13 -11.13 22.31 23.37
CA HIS A 13 -10.65 23.42 22.55
C HIS A 13 -9.11 23.49 22.43
N LYS A 14 -8.61 24.32 21.46
CA LYS A 14 -7.17 24.46 21.12
C LYS A 14 -6.28 24.99 22.25
N ASN A 15 -6.84 25.82 23.13
CA ASN A 15 -6.12 26.34 24.30
C ASN A 15 -6.65 25.65 25.56
N PRO A 16 -6.38 24.34 25.72
CA PRO A 16 -7.10 23.54 26.69
C PRO A 16 -6.76 23.92 28.13
N ASP A 17 -7.77 24.21 28.88
CA ASP A 17 -7.72 24.40 30.32
C ASP A 17 -8.12 23.11 31.08
N THR A 18 -8.26 23.22 32.39
CA THR A 18 -8.58 22.07 33.26
C THR A 18 -9.97 21.52 32.97
N ASP A 19 -10.98 22.38 32.67
CA ASP A 19 -12.33 21.92 32.32
C ASP A 19 -12.34 21.16 31.01
N SER A 20 -11.73 21.73 29.98
CA SER A 20 -11.62 21.12 28.64
C SER A 20 -11.01 19.72 28.66
N ILE A 21 -9.89 19.53 29.38
CA ILE A 21 -9.19 18.23 29.43
C ILE A 21 -9.91 17.22 30.33
N CYS A 22 -10.30 17.64 31.53
CA CYS A 22 -10.97 16.74 32.47
C CYS A 22 -12.34 16.29 31.96
N SER A 23 -13.11 17.18 31.34
CA SER A 23 -14.38 16.87 30.72
C SER A 23 -14.23 15.92 29.54
N ALA A 24 -13.23 16.11 28.69
CA ALA A 24 -12.96 15.19 27.58
C ALA A 24 -12.61 13.78 28.06
N ILE A 25 -11.79 13.66 29.12
CA ILE A 25 -11.41 12.36 29.70
C ILE A 25 -12.63 11.69 30.33
N ALA A 26 -13.39 12.43 31.15
CA ALA A 26 -14.55 11.92 31.82
C ALA A 26 -15.66 11.52 30.84
N TYR A 27 -15.92 12.33 29.83
CA TYR A 27 -16.89 12.01 28.79
C TYR A 27 -16.53 10.81 27.95
N ALA A 28 -15.26 10.68 27.54
CA ALA A 28 -14.78 9.48 26.86
C ALA A 28 -14.95 8.21 27.72
N ASN A 29 -14.73 8.32 29.05
CA ASN A 29 -14.99 7.21 29.98
C ASN A 29 -16.48 6.87 30.04
N LEU A 30 -17.36 7.86 30.23
CA LEU A 30 -18.80 7.67 30.25
C LEU A 30 -19.30 6.96 29.00
N LYS A 31 -18.90 7.42 27.84
CA LYS A 31 -19.33 6.86 26.54
C LYS A 31 -18.85 5.41 26.35
N ARG A 32 -17.65 5.06 26.81
CA ARG A 32 -17.18 3.68 26.79
C ARG A 32 -18.02 2.77 27.68
N GLU A 33 -18.36 3.22 28.90
CA GLU A 33 -19.19 2.43 29.82
C GLU A 33 -20.62 2.21 29.28
N ILE A 34 -21.19 3.20 28.58
CA ILE A 34 -22.56 3.11 28.04
C ILE A 34 -22.61 2.26 26.77
N THR A 35 -21.66 2.44 25.85
CA THR A 35 -21.78 1.91 24.47
C THR A 35 -20.84 0.77 24.15
N GLY A 36 -19.74 0.62 24.92
CA GLY A 36 -18.69 -0.36 24.63
C GLY A 36 -17.76 0.01 23.44
N ASN A 37 -17.98 1.15 22.77
CA ASN A 37 -17.14 1.58 21.64
C ASN A 37 -15.83 2.24 22.09
N ASP A 38 -14.84 2.36 21.17
CA ASP A 38 -13.51 2.94 21.44
C ASP A 38 -13.55 4.48 21.41
N TYR A 39 -13.88 5.11 22.53
CA TYR A 39 -13.80 6.57 22.71
C TYR A 39 -12.45 6.95 23.32
N VAL A 40 -11.72 7.83 22.64
CA VAL A 40 -10.37 8.23 23.03
C VAL A 40 -10.29 9.73 23.30
N ALA A 41 -10.02 10.10 24.56
CA ALA A 41 -9.76 11.50 24.89
C ALA A 41 -8.47 11.98 24.23
N LYS A 42 -8.53 13.16 23.60
CA LYS A 42 -7.41 13.84 22.93
C LYS A 42 -7.35 15.30 23.39
N ARG A 43 -6.18 15.93 23.22
CA ARG A 43 -6.03 17.37 23.40
C ARG A 43 -5.72 18.04 22.05
N ALA A 44 -6.26 19.23 21.84
CA ALA A 44 -6.02 20.01 20.61
C ALA A 44 -4.88 21.05 20.76
N GLY A 45 -4.29 21.16 21.96
CA GLY A 45 -3.20 22.09 22.26
C GLY A 45 -2.36 21.68 23.44
N GLN A 46 -1.47 22.55 23.89
CA GLN A 46 -0.64 22.33 25.07
C GLN A 46 -1.47 22.58 26.35
N ILE A 47 -1.32 21.70 27.33
CA ILE A 47 -1.97 21.86 28.62
C ILE A 47 -1.19 22.85 29.50
N ASN A 48 -1.90 23.57 30.36
CA ASN A 48 -1.32 24.45 31.36
C ASN A 48 -0.80 23.67 32.60
N GLU A 49 -0.06 24.36 33.48
CA GLU A 49 0.53 23.76 34.67
C GLU A 49 -0.52 23.22 35.65
N GLU A 50 -1.66 23.90 35.80
CA GLU A 50 -2.76 23.49 36.66
C GLU A 50 -3.34 22.15 36.18
N THR A 51 -3.66 22.04 34.89
CA THR A 51 -4.13 20.80 34.27
C THR A 51 -3.13 19.66 34.43
N HIS A 52 -1.84 19.97 34.24
CA HIS A 52 -0.79 18.98 34.43
C HIS A 52 -0.74 18.47 35.89
N TYR A 53 -0.81 19.38 36.88
CA TYR A 53 -0.88 19.04 38.29
C TYR A 53 -2.08 18.14 38.62
N VAL A 54 -3.27 18.49 38.14
CA VAL A 54 -4.50 17.72 38.37
C VAL A 54 -4.36 16.30 37.82
N LEU A 55 -3.91 16.16 36.57
CA LEU A 55 -3.72 14.85 35.95
C LEU A 55 -2.69 13.99 36.72
N GLN A 56 -1.58 14.59 37.14
CA GLN A 56 -0.56 13.91 37.92
C GLN A 56 -1.10 13.45 39.31
N LYS A 57 -1.86 14.32 39.98
CA LYS A 57 -2.44 14.03 41.31
C LYS A 57 -3.36 12.81 41.25
N PHE A 58 -4.13 12.62 40.20
CA PHE A 58 -5.05 11.50 40.03
C PHE A 58 -4.47 10.33 39.23
N GLY A 59 -3.18 10.35 38.90
CA GLY A 59 -2.50 9.28 38.20
C GLY A 59 -2.99 9.07 36.76
N VAL A 60 -3.49 10.13 36.11
CA VAL A 60 -4.04 10.08 34.74
C VAL A 60 -2.98 10.57 33.75
N LYS A 61 -2.76 9.78 32.69
CA LYS A 61 -1.86 10.18 31.61
C LYS A 61 -2.43 11.36 30.83
N VAL A 62 -1.56 12.31 30.46
CA VAL A 62 -1.92 13.41 29.58
C VAL A 62 -2.43 12.87 28.25
N PRO A 63 -3.63 13.28 27.79
CA PRO A 63 -4.13 12.88 26.47
C PRO A 63 -3.14 13.23 25.36
N THR A 64 -3.01 12.35 24.38
CA THR A 64 -2.12 12.58 23.25
C THR A 64 -2.64 13.72 22.38
N LEU A 65 -1.73 14.51 21.83
CA LEU A 65 -2.06 15.63 20.94
C LEU A 65 -2.72 15.13 19.65
N LEU A 66 -3.77 15.81 19.25
CA LEU A 66 -4.45 15.66 17.97
C LEU A 66 -4.26 16.96 17.20
N GLU A 67 -3.25 17.01 16.33
CA GLU A 67 -2.91 18.23 15.59
C GLU A 67 -3.98 18.59 14.57
N ASN A 68 -4.53 17.59 13.86
CA ASN A 68 -5.66 17.78 12.97
C ASN A 68 -6.48 16.50 12.79
N VAL A 69 -7.69 16.67 12.29
CA VAL A 69 -8.62 15.56 12.02
C VAL A 69 -8.81 15.25 10.54
N LYS A 70 -8.02 15.89 9.65
CA LYS A 70 -8.01 15.57 8.23
C LYS A 70 -7.62 14.12 7.99
N LEU A 71 -8.20 13.54 6.97
CA LEU A 71 -7.87 12.17 6.58
C LEU A 71 -6.52 12.11 5.89
N GLN A 72 -5.71 11.15 6.29
CA GLN A 72 -4.42 10.85 5.68
C GLN A 72 -4.47 9.46 5.01
N VAL A 73 -3.54 9.20 4.09
CA VAL A 73 -3.44 7.91 3.39
C VAL A 73 -3.39 6.72 4.36
N LYS A 74 -2.71 6.87 5.51
CA LYS A 74 -2.66 5.82 6.56
C LYS A 74 -4.02 5.45 7.16
N ASP A 75 -5.02 6.35 7.04
CA ASP A 75 -6.37 6.13 7.55
C ASP A 75 -7.24 5.34 6.53
N MET A 76 -6.75 5.21 5.29
CA MET A 76 -7.43 4.50 4.22
C MET A 76 -7.11 3.00 4.20
N ASP A 77 -7.94 2.26 3.48
CA ASP A 77 -7.67 0.86 3.19
C ASP A 77 -6.64 0.75 2.03
N ILE A 78 -5.39 0.47 2.38
CA ILE A 78 -4.27 0.29 1.45
C ILE A 78 -4.22 -1.17 1.03
N HIS A 79 -4.22 -1.42 -0.27
CA HIS A 79 -4.11 -2.77 -0.81
C HIS A 79 -2.65 -3.22 -0.76
N GLN A 80 -2.32 -4.09 0.19
CA GLN A 80 -1.01 -4.72 0.28
C GLN A 80 -0.90 -5.81 -0.79
N ILE A 81 0.17 -5.78 -1.55
CA ILE A 81 0.47 -6.73 -2.63
C ILE A 81 1.96 -7.07 -2.57
N ASP A 82 2.25 -8.36 -2.58
CA ASP A 82 3.62 -8.83 -2.72
C ASP A 82 4.12 -8.57 -4.14
N GLY A 83 5.18 -7.79 -4.25
CA GLY A 83 5.82 -7.51 -5.52
C GLY A 83 6.58 -8.69 -6.12
N VAL A 84 7.21 -8.43 -7.26
CA VAL A 84 8.15 -9.35 -7.90
C VAL A 84 9.51 -8.68 -8.07
N GLY A 85 10.57 -9.48 -8.11
CA GLY A 85 11.91 -8.98 -8.41
C GLY A 85 12.05 -8.55 -9.87
N PRO A 86 13.01 -7.66 -10.20
CA PRO A 86 13.18 -7.11 -11.55
C PRO A 86 13.59 -8.16 -12.61
N ASN A 87 14.14 -9.29 -12.18
CA ASN A 87 14.59 -10.35 -13.06
C ASN A 87 13.59 -11.50 -13.24
N VAL A 88 12.44 -11.44 -12.59
CA VAL A 88 11.35 -12.42 -12.77
C VAL A 88 10.83 -12.34 -14.20
N SER A 89 10.45 -13.48 -14.79
CA SER A 89 9.93 -13.56 -16.15
C SER A 89 8.55 -12.90 -16.28
N MET A 90 8.20 -12.49 -17.50
CA MET A 90 6.84 -12.00 -17.80
C MET A 90 5.78 -13.09 -17.54
N LYS A 91 6.09 -14.39 -17.86
CA LYS A 91 5.19 -15.54 -17.61
C LYS A 91 4.88 -15.64 -16.12
N ASP A 92 5.90 -15.69 -15.25
CA ASP A 92 5.71 -15.85 -13.81
C ASP A 92 4.99 -14.63 -13.19
N THR A 93 5.33 -13.43 -13.67
CA THR A 93 4.65 -12.22 -13.24
C THR A 93 3.17 -12.24 -13.61
N TRP A 94 2.84 -12.66 -14.84
CA TRP A 94 1.44 -12.81 -15.26
C TRP A 94 0.70 -13.85 -14.44
N ILE A 95 1.31 -15.01 -14.17
CA ILE A 95 0.74 -16.05 -13.31
C ILE A 95 0.40 -15.47 -11.93
N LYS A 96 1.37 -14.80 -11.29
CA LYS A 96 1.17 -14.16 -9.98
C LYS A 96 0.05 -13.12 -10.00
N MET A 97 -0.03 -12.29 -11.05
CA MET A 97 -1.11 -11.32 -11.19
C MET A 97 -2.49 -12.00 -11.31
N LYS A 98 -2.57 -13.10 -12.06
CA LYS A 98 -3.80 -13.86 -12.27
C LYS A 98 -4.28 -14.56 -10.99
N GLU A 99 -3.38 -15.23 -10.29
CA GLU A 99 -3.67 -15.94 -9.03
C GLU A 99 -4.19 -14.99 -7.94
N ASN A 100 -3.62 -13.81 -7.86
CA ASN A 100 -4.01 -12.79 -6.87
C ASN A 100 -5.12 -11.84 -7.38
N ASN A 101 -5.63 -12.05 -8.59
CA ASN A 101 -6.65 -11.21 -9.24
C ASN A 101 -6.30 -9.71 -9.23
N ILE A 102 -5.04 -9.37 -9.49
CA ILE A 102 -4.52 -8.00 -9.52
C ILE A 102 -4.25 -7.54 -10.95
N LYS A 103 -4.36 -6.24 -11.18
CA LYS A 103 -4.16 -5.60 -12.49
C LYS A 103 -2.85 -4.84 -12.60
N THR A 104 -2.20 -4.57 -11.48
CA THR A 104 -0.93 -3.87 -11.36
C THR A 104 -0.11 -4.55 -10.28
N ILE A 105 1.17 -4.82 -10.54
CA ILE A 105 2.09 -5.41 -9.56
C ILE A 105 3.34 -4.54 -9.43
N PRO A 106 3.85 -4.32 -8.20
CA PRO A 106 5.08 -3.56 -8.00
C PRO A 106 6.31 -4.42 -8.30
N ILE A 107 7.32 -3.80 -8.89
CA ILE A 107 8.64 -4.39 -9.10
C ILE A 107 9.55 -3.87 -7.98
N LEU A 108 10.01 -4.79 -7.14
CA LEU A 108 10.72 -4.45 -5.91
C LEU A 108 12.13 -5.03 -5.88
N ARG A 109 13.04 -4.32 -5.20
CA ARG A 109 14.33 -4.83 -4.73
C ARG A 109 14.44 -4.45 -3.25
N ASP A 110 14.51 -5.43 -2.37
CA ASP A 110 14.63 -5.21 -0.92
C ASP A 110 13.58 -4.21 -0.36
N GLU A 111 12.33 -4.35 -0.80
CA GLU A 111 11.18 -3.46 -0.53
C GLU A 111 11.24 -2.08 -1.22
N GLU A 112 12.35 -1.72 -1.89
CA GLU A 112 12.45 -0.51 -2.69
C GLU A 112 11.64 -0.64 -3.99
N LEU A 113 10.84 0.38 -4.32
CA LEU A 113 10.01 0.41 -5.52
C LEU A 113 10.82 0.85 -6.74
N LEU A 114 11.13 -0.10 -7.63
CA LEU A 114 11.84 0.17 -8.89
C LEU A 114 10.90 0.58 -10.02
N GLY A 115 9.67 0.12 -9.99
CA GLY A 115 8.68 0.37 -11.02
C GLY A 115 7.40 -0.41 -10.76
N VAL A 116 6.49 -0.30 -11.71
CA VAL A 116 5.23 -1.07 -11.73
C VAL A 116 5.01 -1.67 -13.10
N ILE A 117 4.31 -2.79 -13.16
CA ILE A 117 3.84 -3.36 -14.42
C ILE A 117 2.34 -3.62 -14.32
N SER A 118 1.61 -3.25 -15.36
CA SER A 118 0.18 -3.47 -15.48
C SER A 118 -0.16 -4.54 -16.52
N THR A 119 -1.41 -5.02 -16.50
CA THR A 119 -1.93 -5.89 -17.57
C THR A 119 -1.86 -5.25 -18.95
N GLY A 120 -1.95 -3.91 -19.03
CA GLY A 120 -1.77 -3.16 -20.27
C GLY A 120 -0.35 -3.23 -20.80
N ASP A 121 0.66 -3.10 -19.94
CA ASP A 121 2.06 -3.20 -20.31
C ASP A 121 2.38 -4.61 -20.84
N ILE A 122 1.84 -5.66 -20.19
CA ILE A 122 1.98 -7.05 -20.64
C ILE A 122 1.32 -7.25 -22.00
N ALA A 123 0.12 -6.74 -22.20
CA ALA A 123 -0.57 -6.84 -23.49
C ALA A 123 0.22 -6.12 -24.60
N THR A 124 0.71 -4.92 -24.33
CA THR A 124 1.55 -4.14 -25.27
C THR A 124 2.82 -4.91 -25.61
N SER A 125 3.53 -5.43 -24.61
CA SER A 125 4.75 -6.21 -24.84
C SER A 125 4.51 -7.45 -25.69
N TYR A 126 3.33 -8.08 -25.58
CA TYR A 126 2.97 -9.24 -26.39
C TYR A 126 2.60 -8.88 -27.82
N MET A 127 2.02 -7.71 -28.05
CA MET A 127 1.61 -7.24 -29.39
C MET A 127 2.78 -6.64 -30.20
N GLU A 128 3.79 -6.10 -29.51
CA GLU A 128 4.95 -5.46 -30.14
C GLU A 128 6.13 -6.43 -30.42
N VAL A 129 5.86 -7.74 -30.55
CA VAL A 129 6.87 -8.79 -30.74
C VAL A 129 7.40 -8.81 -32.18
N TYR A 130 8.14 -7.79 -32.57
CA TYR A 130 8.88 -7.77 -33.84
C TYR A 130 10.40 -7.83 -33.65
N ASP A 131 10.89 -7.74 -32.40
CA ASP A 131 12.32 -7.73 -32.10
C ASP A 131 12.80 -9.12 -31.65
N ASN A 132 13.34 -9.89 -32.57
CA ASN A 132 13.92 -11.21 -32.30
C ASN A 132 15.19 -11.18 -31.42
N MET A 133 15.75 -9.98 -31.17
CA MET A 133 16.85 -9.75 -30.23
C MET A 133 16.38 -9.37 -28.81
N ILE A 134 15.08 -9.40 -28.52
CA ILE A 134 14.57 -8.92 -27.25
C ILE A 134 15.14 -9.68 -26.05
N LEU A 135 15.36 -10.99 -26.18
CA LEU A 135 15.95 -11.82 -25.13
C LEU A 135 17.36 -11.39 -24.76
N SER A 136 18.21 -11.17 -25.76
CA SER A 136 19.61 -10.76 -25.55
C SER A 136 19.71 -9.32 -25.06
N LYS A 137 18.92 -8.38 -25.63
CA LYS A 137 18.86 -7.00 -25.19
C LYS A 137 18.37 -6.87 -23.73
N ALA A 138 17.47 -7.74 -23.28
CA ALA A 138 16.98 -7.80 -21.92
C ALA A 138 17.92 -8.54 -20.97
N LYS A 139 18.98 -9.17 -21.49
CA LYS A 139 19.88 -10.07 -20.76
C LYS A 139 19.08 -11.14 -20.01
N THR A 140 18.31 -11.93 -20.77
CA THR A 140 17.43 -12.96 -20.23
C THR A 140 18.24 -14.11 -19.65
N GLN A 141 17.94 -14.50 -18.41
CA GLN A 141 18.61 -15.63 -17.76
C GLN A 141 18.13 -16.95 -18.39
N TYR A 142 19.03 -17.92 -18.59
CA TYR A 142 18.65 -19.22 -19.16
C TYR A 142 17.62 -19.95 -18.31
N ARG A 143 17.65 -19.80 -16.99
CA ARG A 143 16.63 -20.30 -16.08
C ARG A 143 15.22 -19.78 -16.41
N ASN A 144 15.10 -18.50 -16.77
CA ASN A 144 13.81 -17.94 -17.19
C ASN A 144 13.33 -18.59 -18.50
N ILE A 145 14.24 -18.82 -19.45
CA ILE A 145 13.93 -19.48 -20.72
C ILE A 145 13.46 -20.92 -20.45
N MET A 146 14.24 -21.67 -19.68
CA MET A 146 13.95 -23.04 -19.28
C MET A 146 12.57 -23.14 -18.60
N ASN A 147 12.33 -22.35 -17.55
CA ASN A 147 11.06 -22.38 -16.82
C ASN A 147 9.87 -21.94 -17.69
N THR A 148 10.07 -20.95 -18.57
CA THR A 148 9.01 -20.48 -19.48
C THR A 148 8.59 -21.54 -20.46
N LEU A 149 9.53 -22.35 -20.92
CA LEU A 149 9.32 -23.45 -21.88
C LEU A 149 8.98 -24.78 -21.20
N ASP A 150 8.74 -24.80 -19.88
CA ASP A 150 8.49 -26.00 -19.09
C ASP A 150 9.55 -27.09 -19.35
N GLY A 151 10.82 -26.63 -19.55
CA GLY A 151 11.93 -27.42 -20.03
C GLY A 151 12.93 -27.82 -18.94
N GLU A 152 13.91 -28.61 -19.36
CA GLU A 152 15.03 -29.10 -18.56
C GLU A 152 16.36 -28.70 -19.18
N MET A 153 17.34 -28.38 -18.33
CA MET A 153 18.70 -28.12 -18.77
C MET A 153 19.42 -29.42 -19.11
N VAL A 154 19.82 -29.60 -20.38
CA VAL A 154 20.59 -30.76 -20.81
C VAL A 154 22.09 -30.52 -20.60
N THR A 155 22.56 -29.34 -20.96
CA THR A 155 23.94 -28.88 -20.68
C THR A 155 23.99 -27.36 -20.55
N GLY A 156 24.98 -26.84 -19.85
CA GLY A 156 25.21 -25.41 -19.61
C GLY A 156 24.90 -24.98 -18.19
N ASN A 157 24.78 -23.67 -17.99
CA ASN A 157 24.53 -23.05 -16.69
C ASN A 157 23.22 -22.27 -16.70
N GLU A 158 22.22 -22.72 -15.93
CA GLU A 158 20.91 -22.06 -15.82
C GLU A 158 20.97 -20.63 -15.27
N HIS A 159 22.02 -20.31 -14.51
CA HIS A 159 22.24 -18.97 -13.97
C HIS A 159 22.95 -18.03 -14.93
N GLY A 160 23.42 -18.54 -16.09
CA GLY A 160 23.96 -17.73 -17.18
C GLY A 160 22.88 -16.86 -17.84
N TYR A 161 23.35 -15.97 -18.70
CA TYR A 161 22.47 -15.00 -19.38
C TYR A 161 22.67 -15.06 -20.89
N PHE A 162 21.56 -15.05 -21.62
CA PHE A 162 21.59 -14.83 -23.06
C PHE A 162 21.77 -13.32 -23.33
N THR A 163 22.92 -12.93 -23.84
CA THR A 163 23.33 -11.51 -23.91
C THR A 163 23.61 -11.01 -25.31
N LYS A 164 23.73 -11.92 -26.30
CA LYS A 164 24.03 -11.62 -27.70
C LYS A 164 23.20 -12.52 -28.60
N GLY A 165 23.04 -12.12 -29.87
CA GLY A 165 22.30 -12.88 -30.86
C GLY A 165 20.79 -12.68 -30.83
N LYS A 166 20.13 -13.30 -31.76
CA LYS A 166 18.65 -13.33 -31.92
C LYS A 166 18.09 -14.71 -31.61
N ALA A 167 16.78 -14.79 -31.40
CA ALA A 167 16.08 -16.07 -31.35
C ALA A 167 15.63 -16.44 -32.77
N ALA A 168 15.97 -17.64 -33.24
CA ALA A 168 15.65 -18.14 -34.55
C ALA A 168 15.09 -19.58 -34.49
N ILE A 169 14.38 -20.00 -35.53
CA ILE A 169 13.86 -21.37 -35.68
C ILE A 169 14.71 -22.09 -36.74
N GLY A 170 15.34 -23.17 -36.35
CA GLY A 170 16.14 -24.02 -37.23
C GLY A 170 15.27 -25.08 -37.90
N ALA A 171 14.29 -24.68 -38.73
CA ALA A 171 13.39 -25.58 -39.43
C ALA A 171 13.87 -25.97 -40.83
N SER A 172 14.85 -25.26 -41.36
CA SER A 172 15.41 -25.45 -42.68
C SER A 172 16.45 -26.61 -42.73
N SER A 173 16.95 -26.96 -43.94
CA SER A 173 18.07 -27.86 -44.04
C SER A 173 19.36 -27.22 -43.46
N PRO A 174 20.37 -28.00 -43.08
CA PRO A 174 21.60 -27.46 -42.51
C PRO A 174 22.27 -26.39 -43.40
N GLU A 175 22.23 -26.55 -44.72
CA GLU A 175 22.83 -25.59 -45.67
C GLU A 175 22.12 -24.24 -45.61
N LEU A 176 20.77 -24.23 -45.55
CA LEU A 176 20.00 -23.01 -45.44
C LEU A 176 20.07 -22.41 -44.02
N MET A 177 20.24 -23.23 -42.97
CA MET A 177 20.43 -22.71 -41.61
C MET A 177 21.66 -21.81 -41.51
N GLN A 178 22.78 -22.16 -42.21
CA GLN A 178 24.01 -21.36 -42.24
C GLN A 178 23.86 -19.98 -42.88
N GLU A 179 22.79 -19.76 -43.66
CA GLU A 179 22.50 -18.44 -44.27
C GLU A 179 21.76 -17.49 -43.31
N PHE A 180 20.99 -18.02 -42.34
CA PHE A 180 20.08 -17.21 -41.50
C PHE A 180 20.46 -17.20 -40.02
N ILE A 181 21.14 -18.21 -39.53
CA ILE A 181 21.58 -18.34 -38.15
C ILE A 181 23.00 -17.83 -38.06
N GLU A 182 23.25 -17.04 -37.03
CA GLU A 182 24.54 -16.41 -36.82
C GLU A 182 25.16 -16.90 -35.49
N LYS A 183 26.45 -16.67 -35.35
CA LYS A 183 27.13 -16.90 -34.08
C LYS A 183 26.41 -16.19 -32.93
N ASP A 184 26.43 -16.79 -31.76
CA ASP A 184 25.79 -16.32 -30.54
C ASP A 184 24.24 -16.37 -30.56
N ASP A 185 23.57 -16.82 -31.64
CA ASP A 185 22.11 -16.93 -31.69
C ASP A 185 21.56 -17.99 -30.72
N LEU A 186 20.27 -17.88 -30.40
CA LEU A 186 19.47 -18.93 -29.76
C LEU A 186 18.62 -19.60 -30.83
N VAL A 187 18.75 -20.92 -30.97
CA VAL A 187 18.04 -21.66 -32.03
C VAL A 187 17.08 -22.67 -31.47
N ILE A 188 15.82 -22.63 -31.93
CA ILE A 188 14.78 -23.59 -31.59
C ILE A 188 14.79 -24.69 -32.65
N LEU A 189 15.03 -25.92 -32.24
CA LEU A 189 15.29 -27.08 -33.13
C LEU A 189 14.37 -28.27 -32.77
N GLY A 190 14.24 -29.19 -33.69
CA GLY A 190 13.66 -30.51 -33.48
C GLY A 190 14.73 -31.59 -33.22
N ASN A 191 14.37 -32.84 -33.55
CA ASN A 191 15.14 -34.05 -33.27
C ASN A 191 16.23 -34.39 -34.30
N ARG A 192 16.45 -33.55 -35.31
CA ARG A 192 17.47 -33.84 -36.37
C ARG A 192 18.85 -33.54 -35.85
N VAL A 193 19.68 -34.61 -35.73
CA VAL A 193 21.07 -34.50 -35.26
C VAL A 193 21.92 -33.62 -36.19
N GLU A 194 21.70 -33.69 -37.51
CA GLU A 194 22.39 -32.88 -38.48
C GLU A 194 22.15 -31.37 -38.28
N SER A 195 20.88 -31.00 -37.92
CA SER A 195 20.54 -29.60 -37.61
C SER A 195 21.15 -29.16 -36.29
N GLN A 196 21.20 -30.04 -35.29
CA GLN A 196 21.84 -29.76 -33.99
C GLN A 196 23.35 -29.57 -34.14
N MET A 197 24.01 -30.42 -34.92
CA MET A 197 25.44 -30.31 -35.23
C MET A 197 25.73 -29.04 -36.04
N CYS A 198 24.92 -28.73 -37.05
CA CYS A 198 25.03 -27.48 -37.80
C CYS A 198 24.95 -26.24 -36.91
N ALA A 199 24.03 -26.20 -35.92
CA ALA A 199 23.97 -25.11 -34.97
C ALA A 199 25.25 -24.96 -34.14
N LEU A 200 25.89 -26.09 -33.75
CA LEU A 200 27.19 -26.08 -33.07
C LEU A 200 28.32 -25.63 -33.99
N ASP A 201 28.26 -25.97 -35.28
CA ASP A 201 29.25 -25.49 -36.28
C ASP A 201 29.19 -23.97 -36.48
N ILE A 202 28.02 -23.38 -36.34
CA ILE A 202 27.79 -21.92 -36.39
C ILE A 202 28.23 -21.21 -35.10
N ASP A 203 28.48 -21.96 -34.00
CA ASP A 203 28.83 -21.43 -32.67
C ASP A 203 27.69 -20.64 -32.03
N VAL A 204 26.48 -21.26 -31.98
CA VAL A 204 25.30 -20.66 -31.33
C VAL A 204 25.45 -20.66 -29.80
N SER A 205 24.87 -19.68 -29.13
CA SER A 205 24.88 -19.59 -27.64
C SER A 205 23.96 -20.59 -26.99
N CYS A 206 22.82 -20.90 -27.63
CA CYS A 206 21.79 -21.76 -27.02
C CYS A 206 21.00 -22.54 -28.06
N MET A 207 20.73 -23.80 -27.77
CA MET A 207 19.79 -24.64 -28.50
C MET A 207 18.59 -24.98 -27.62
N VAL A 208 17.37 -24.82 -28.14
CA VAL A 208 16.13 -25.30 -27.53
C VAL A 208 15.64 -26.49 -28.34
N VAL A 209 15.74 -27.70 -27.77
CA VAL A 209 15.35 -28.96 -28.43
C VAL A 209 13.93 -29.30 -28.05
N CYS A 210 13.03 -29.32 -29.02
CA CYS A 210 11.60 -29.48 -28.86
C CYS A 210 11.15 -30.94 -28.73
N GLN A 211 9.91 -31.15 -28.16
CA GLN A 211 9.21 -32.44 -28.05
C GLN A 211 9.96 -33.48 -27.19
N ASN A 212 10.76 -33.02 -26.21
CA ASN A 212 11.62 -33.88 -25.41
C ASN A 212 12.46 -34.86 -26.28
N ALA A 213 12.84 -34.39 -27.47
CA ALA A 213 13.66 -35.21 -28.35
C ALA A 213 15.01 -35.51 -27.70
N GLU A 214 15.46 -36.77 -27.85
CA GLU A 214 16.73 -37.19 -27.28
C GLU A 214 17.89 -36.45 -27.97
N VAL A 215 18.79 -35.88 -27.16
CA VAL A 215 20.02 -35.24 -27.62
C VAL A 215 21.15 -36.25 -27.53
N SER A 216 21.82 -36.51 -28.64
CA SER A 216 22.90 -37.50 -28.68
C SER A 216 24.07 -37.12 -27.79
N LYS A 217 24.80 -38.12 -27.27
CA LYS A 217 25.99 -37.90 -26.42
C LYS A 217 27.09 -37.10 -27.17
N GLU A 218 27.17 -37.23 -28.48
CA GLU A 218 28.11 -36.49 -29.32
C GLU A 218 27.75 -35.00 -29.34
N VAL A 219 26.48 -34.66 -29.53
CA VAL A 219 26.00 -33.28 -29.51
C VAL A 219 26.23 -32.66 -28.12
N ILE A 220 25.87 -33.37 -27.02
CA ILE A 220 26.10 -32.90 -25.66
C ILE A 220 27.59 -32.61 -25.42
N LYS A 221 28.47 -33.57 -25.76
CA LYS A 221 29.91 -33.40 -25.56
C LYS A 221 30.45 -32.16 -26.29
N ARG A 222 30.02 -31.97 -27.54
CA ARG A 222 30.48 -30.84 -28.34
C ARG A 222 29.93 -29.51 -27.82
N ALA A 223 28.67 -29.49 -27.37
CA ALA A 223 28.07 -28.32 -26.73
C ALA A 223 28.80 -27.91 -25.45
N ASP A 224 29.20 -28.89 -24.62
CA ASP A 224 30.01 -28.65 -23.41
C ASP A 224 31.40 -28.05 -23.76
N GLU A 225 32.07 -28.59 -24.77
CA GLU A 225 33.36 -28.08 -25.24
C GLU A 225 33.27 -26.61 -25.74
N GLN A 226 32.12 -26.21 -26.31
CA GLN A 226 31.87 -24.87 -26.84
C GLN A 226 31.16 -23.96 -25.84
N SER A 227 30.74 -24.47 -24.66
CA SER A 227 29.90 -23.77 -23.68
C SER A 227 28.54 -23.37 -24.25
N THR A 228 28.02 -24.09 -25.21
CA THR A 228 26.66 -23.90 -25.76
C THR A 228 25.64 -24.49 -24.79
N VAL A 229 24.60 -23.69 -24.45
CA VAL A 229 23.51 -24.13 -23.58
C VAL A 229 22.51 -24.97 -24.39
N ILE A 230 22.07 -26.13 -23.84
CA ILE A 230 20.99 -26.94 -24.43
C ILE A 230 19.87 -27.07 -23.43
N ILE A 231 18.66 -26.64 -23.84
CA ILE A 231 17.41 -26.77 -23.09
C ILE A 231 16.50 -27.71 -23.86
N SER A 232 16.02 -28.79 -23.21
CA SER A 232 14.98 -29.67 -23.76
C SER A 232 13.61 -29.16 -23.29
N THR A 233 12.61 -29.18 -24.18
CA THR A 233 11.24 -28.76 -23.86
C THR A 233 10.20 -29.74 -24.40
N PRO A 234 9.08 -30.02 -23.67
CA PRO A 234 8.00 -30.85 -24.20
C PRO A 234 7.22 -30.21 -25.35
N HIS A 235 7.34 -28.88 -25.51
CA HIS A 235 6.61 -28.13 -26.53
C HIS A 235 7.10 -28.40 -27.93
N ASP A 236 6.23 -28.27 -28.91
CA ASP A 236 6.62 -28.21 -30.33
C ASP A 236 7.28 -26.86 -30.67
N THR A 237 7.93 -26.80 -31.82
CA THR A 237 8.68 -25.61 -32.27
C THR A 237 7.82 -24.34 -32.34
N PHE A 238 6.55 -24.46 -32.77
CA PHE A 238 5.65 -23.31 -32.87
C PHE A 238 5.26 -22.80 -31.46
N THR A 239 4.92 -23.71 -30.54
CA THR A 239 4.60 -23.36 -29.16
C THR A 239 5.82 -22.75 -28.45
N ALA A 240 7.01 -23.37 -28.59
CA ALA A 240 8.25 -22.86 -28.00
C ALA A 240 8.57 -21.45 -28.51
N ALA A 241 8.46 -21.21 -29.83
CA ALA A 241 8.68 -19.88 -30.42
C ALA A 241 7.69 -18.81 -29.94
N ARG A 242 6.45 -19.19 -29.64
CA ARG A 242 5.44 -18.27 -29.06
C ARG A 242 5.69 -17.96 -27.59
N LEU A 243 6.13 -18.95 -26.82
CA LEU A 243 6.32 -18.81 -25.38
C LEU A 243 7.63 -18.12 -25.02
N ILE A 244 8.70 -18.30 -25.80
CA ILE A 244 10.05 -17.89 -25.42
C ILE A 244 10.17 -16.41 -25.07
N ASN A 245 9.42 -15.54 -25.72
CA ASN A 245 9.42 -14.11 -25.42
C ASN A 245 8.83 -13.76 -24.04
N GLN A 246 8.05 -14.67 -23.46
CA GLN A 246 7.53 -14.49 -22.09
C GLN A 246 8.60 -14.77 -21.02
N SER A 247 9.77 -15.27 -21.41
CA SER A 247 10.92 -15.45 -20.51
C SER A 247 11.65 -14.15 -20.19
N VAL A 248 11.40 -13.10 -20.96
CA VAL A 248 12.01 -11.78 -20.77
C VAL A 248 11.72 -11.24 -19.38
N PRO A 249 12.75 -10.72 -18.66
CA PRO A 249 12.55 -10.16 -17.31
C PRO A 249 11.70 -8.91 -17.32
N VAL A 250 10.79 -8.79 -16.33
CA VAL A 250 9.79 -7.71 -16.23
C VAL A 250 10.40 -6.32 -16.21
N LYS A 251 11.63 -6.14 -15.71
CA LYS A 251 12.34 -4.85 -15.73
C LYS A 251 12.45 -4.22 -17.12
N ARG A 252 12.29 -5.01 -18.19
CA ARG A 252 12.34 -4.53 -19.57
C ARG A 252 11.09 -3.72 -19.93
N PHE A 253 9.94 -4.12 -19.39
CA PHE A 253 8.62 -3.59 -19.76
C PHE A 253 7.96 -2.77 -18.66
N MET A 254 8.52 -2.76 -17.45
CA MET A 254 7.95 -1.98 -16.35
C MET A 254 7.96 -0.49 -16.63
N THR A 255 6.95 0.23 -16.17
CA THR A 255 7.01 1.67 -15.99
C THR A 255 7.97 1.97 -14.84
N LYS A 256 9.10 2.63 -15.16
CA LYS A 256 10.20 2.88 -14.22
C LYS A 256 9.90 4.05 -13.31
N ALA A 257 10.54 4.05 -12.13
CA ALA A 257 10.62 5.24 -11.29
C ALA A 257 11.35 6.40 -12.01
N PRO A 258 11.03 7.71 -11.71
CA PRO A 258 10.11 8.13 -10.66
C PRO A 258 8.63 7.96 -11.05
N LEU A 259 7.88 7.27 -10.18
CA LEU A 259 6.44 7.10 -10.30
C LEU A 259 5.70 8.18 -9.50
N ILE A 260 4.46 8.48 -9.89
CA ILE A 260 3.57 9.22 -9.01
C ILE A 260 3.19 8.30 -7.87
N SER A 261 3.77 8.55 -6.71
CA SER A 261 3.55 7.80 -5.47
C SER A 261 3.12 8.76 -4.36
N PHE A 262 2.50 8.24 -3.33
CA PHE A 262 2.06 9.00 -2.18
C PHE A 262 2.64 8.43 -0.90
N HIS A 263 2.74 9.29 0.13
CA HIS A 263 3.19 8.89 1.45
C HIS A 263 2.02 8.59 2.38
N MET A 264 2.28 7.78 3.40
CA MET A 264 1.28 7.45 4.43
C MET A 264 0.74 8.69 5.16
N SER A 265 1.52 9.78 5.21
CA SER A 265 1.18 11.05 5.86
C SER A 265 0.43 12.02 4.96
N ASP A 266 0.36 11.79 3.65
CA ASP A 266 -0.28 12.71 2.72
C ASP A 266 -1.79 12.81 3.00
N TYR A 267 -2.34 14.00 2.81
CA TYR A 267 -3.76 14.22 3.00
C TYR A 267 -4.57 13.67 1.82
N VAL A 268 -5.68 13.04 2.15
CA VAL A 268 -6.56 12.39 1.17
C VAL A 268 -7.09 13.38 0.14
N GLU A 269 -7.40 14.62 0.55
CA GLU A 269 -7.92 15.63 -0.36
C GLU A 269 -6.90 16.06 -1.40
N ASP A 270 -5.64 16.26 -0.98
CA ASP A 270 -4.54 16.66 -1.89
C ASP A 270 -4.28 15.57 -2.94
N ILE A 271 -4.24 14.30 -2.51
CA ILE A 271 -3.98 13.18 -3.45
C ILE A 271 -5.15 12.94 -4.41
N LYS A 272 -6.40 13.21 -4.02
CA LYS A 272 -7.55 13.11 -4.92
C LYS A 272 -7.39 14.01 -6.14
N GLU A 273 -6.93 15.25 -5.96
CA GLU A 273 -6.70 16.16 -7.07
C GLU A 273 -5.64 15.64 -8.05
N VAL A 274 -4.53 15.12 -7.52
CA VAL A 274 -3.46 14.53 -8.34
C VAL A 274 -3.97 13.33 -9.11
N MET A 275 -4.69 12.43 -8.44
CA MET A 275 -5.23 11.22 -9.04
C MET A 275 -6.30 11.53 -10.11
N ALA A 276 -7.10 12.58 -9.93
CA ALA A 276 -8.12 12.98 -10.92
C ALA A 276 -7.50 13.38 -12.25
N LYS A 277 -6.32 14.00 -12.24
CA LYS A 277 -5.60 14.49 -13.42
C LYS A 277 -4.82 13.41 -14.18
N LYS A 278 -4.68 12.21 -13.64
CA LYS A 278 -3.86 11.12 -14.20
C LYS A 278 -4.71 9.92 -14.60
N LYS A 279 -4.31 9.22 -15.66
CA LYS A 279 -5.05 8.04 -16.17
C LYS A 279 -4.67 6.72 -15.48
N TYR A 280 -3.81 6.76 -14.45
CA TYR A 280 -3.40 5.54 -13.73
C TYR A 280 -4.55 4.99 -12.90
N ARG A 281 -4.60 3.66 -12.77
CA ARG A 281 -5.58 2.96 -11.96
C ARG A 281 -5.17 2.90 -10.50
N ASP A 282 -3.92 2.51 -10.27
CA ASP A 282 -3.35 2.24 -8.97
C ASP A 282 -2.12 3.13 -8.77
N PHE A 283 -1.98 3.69 -7.57
CA PHE A 283 -0.89 4.56 -7.19
C PHE A 283 -0.13 3.92 -6.04
N PRO A 284 1.20 3.76 -6.15
CA PRO A 284 2.00 3.19 -5.08
C PRO A 284 2.06 4.12 -3.87
N ILE A 285 2.00 3.49 -2.69
CA ILE A 285 2.23 4.14 -1.41
C ILE A 285 3.62 3.75 -0.93
N ILE A 286 4.41 4.74 -0.55
CA ILE A 286 5.74 4.56 0.01
C ILE A 286 5.81 5.16 1.42
N ASP A 287 6.68 4.62 2.24
CA ASP A 287 6.97 5.22 3.55
C ASP A 287 8.09 6.27 3.45
N ARG A 288 8.43 6.89 4.60
CA ARG A 288 9.51 7.89 4.70
C ARG A 288 10.90 7.38 4.31
N HIS A 289 11.07 6.06 4.19
CA HIS A 289 12.32 5.41 3.79
C HIS A 289 12.31 4.97 2.33
N GLY A 290 11.26 5.33 1.56
CA GLY A 290 11.09 4.92 0.16
C GLY A 290 10.61 3.48 -0.03
N LYS A 291 10.27 2.77 1.05
CA LYS A 291 9.79 1.39 0.97
C LYS A 291 8.33 1.34 0.55
N PHE A 292 8.03 0.41 -0.34
CA PHE A 292 6.67 0.16 -0.81
C PHE A 292 5.78 -0.38 0.33
N ARG A 293 4.55 0.17 0.45
CA ARG A 293 3.57 -0.21 1.48
C ARG A 293 2.25 -0.70 0.90
N GLY A 294 2.05 -0.59 -0.39
CA GLY A 294 0.84 -1.05 -1.07
C GLY A 294 0.40 -0.08 -2.15
N PHE A 295 -0.81 -0.31 -2.64
CA PHE A 295 -1.46 0.55 -3.62
C PHE A 295 -2.72 1.20 -3.07
N ILE A 296 -3.01 2.40 -3.56
CA ILE A 296 -4.30 3.05 -3.43
C ILE A 296 -4.90 3.24 -4.83
N SER A 297 -6.20 2.98 -4.96
CA SER A 297 -6.92 3.20 -6.22
C SER A 297 -8.05 4.21 -6.03
N ARG A 298 -8.48 4.86 -7.11
CA ARG A 298 -9.59 5.84 -7.08
C ARG A 298 -10.87 5.27 -6.47
N ARG A 299 -11.15 4.00 -6.68
CA ARG A 299 -12.36 3.35 -6.17
C ARG A 299 -12.44 3.35 -4.64
N ARG A 300 -11.29 3.37 -3.97
CA ARG A 300 -11.23 3.33 -2.50
C ARG A 300 -11.64 4.65 -1.84
N PHE A 301 -11.60 5.76 -2.58
CA PHE A 301 -12.10 7.05 -2.06
C PHE A 301 -13.61 7.12 -1.91
N LEU A 302 -14.35 6.23 -2.57
CA LEU A 302 -15.81 6.20 -2.46
C LEU A 302 -16.31 5.73 -1.09
N ASN A 303 -15.48 5.03 -0.33
CA ASN A 303 -15.81 4.40 0.96
C ASN A 303 -14.93 4.90 2.11
N VAL A 304 -14.38 6.10 2.01
CA VAL A 304 -13.56 6.66 3.08
C VAL A 304 -14.46 7.24 4.15
N SER A 305 -14.42 6.67 5.36
CA SER A 305 -15.14 7.21 6.52
C SER A 305 -14.35 8.38 7.10
N LYS A 306 -15.05 9.49 7.37
CA LYS A 306 -14.48 10.65 8.07
C LYS A 306 -14.12 10.26 9.51
N LYS A 307 -13.11 10.93 10.09
CA LYS A 307 -12.82 10.75 11.51
C LYS A 307 -13.99 11.27 12.34
N LYS A 308 -14.46 10.47 13.30
CA LYS A 308 -15.54 10.85 14.20
C LYS A 308 -15.00 11.60 15.41
N VAL A 309 -15.61 12.74 15.70
CA VAL A 309 -15.17 13.65 16.76
C VAL A 309 -16.36 14.04 17.63
N ILE A 310 -16.14 14.05 18.93
CA ILE A 310 -17.01 14.67 19.93
C ILE A 310 -16.31 15.92 20.42
N LEU A 311 -16.99 17.04 20.35
CA LEU A 311 -16.50 18.31 20.86
C LEU A 311 -16.94 18.50 22.30
N VAL A 312 -16.02 18.85 23.17
CA VAL A 312 -16.27 19.11 24.58
C VAL A 312 -15.74 20.49 24.94
N ASP A 313 -16.53 21.27 25.63
CA ASP A 313 -16.15 22.58 26.15
C ASP A 313 -15.88 23.65 25.06
N HIS A 314 -16.46 23.48 23.89
CA HIS A 314 -16.51 24.48 22.83
C HIS A 314 -17.46 24.07 21.70
N ASN A 315 -17.99 25.07 21.00
CA ASN A 315 -18.83 24.90 19.83
C ASN A 315 -18.53 25.94 18.73
N GLU A 316 -17.31 26.51 18.74
CA GLU A 316 -16.83 27.46 17.73
C GLU A 316 -15.72 26.83 16.87
N LYS A 317 -15.80 27.03 15.54
CA LYS A 317 -14.84 26.45 14.58
C LYS A 317 -13.39 26.89 14.84
N ASN A 318 -13.18 28.14 15.21
CA ASN A 318 -11.86 28.72 15.49
C ASN A 318 -11.20 28.13 16.76
N GLN A 319 -11.98 27.57 17.65
CA GLN A 319 -11.51 26.91 18.88
C GLN A 319 -11.31 25.41 18.71
N ALA A 320 -11.90 24.81 17.66
CA ALA A 320 -11.83 23.39 17.39
C ALA A 320 -10.47 22.98 16.80
N VAL A 321 -10.16 21.70 16.89
CA VAL A 321 -8.98 21.09 16.26
C VAL A 321 -8.95 21.37 14.75
N ASP A 322 -7.75 21.52 14.18
CA ASP A 322 -7.60 21.82 12.76
C ASP A 322 -8.24 20.73 11.87
N GLY A 323 -8.88 21.19 10.78
CA GLY A 323 -9.56 20.29 9.83
C GLY A 323 -10.92 19.78 10.30
N ILE A 324 -11.52 20.40 11.33
CA ILE A 324 -12.83 19.96 11.88
C ILE A 324 -13.94 19.93 10.83
N GLU A 325 -13.86 20.75 9.80
CA GLU A 325 -14.79 20.78 8.67
C GLU A 325 -14.75 19.50 7.82
N GLU A 326 -13.66 18.75 7.87
CA GLU A 326 -13.52 17.48 7.17
C GLU A 326 -13.92 16.28 8.05
N ALA A 327 -14.12 16.47 9.35
CA ALA A 327 -14.53 15.43 10.29
C ALA A 327 -16.05 15.20 10.31
N GLU A 328 -16.45 14.11 10.93
CA GLU A 328 -17.84 13.85 11.33
C GLU A 328 -18.00 14.21 12.82
N ILE A 329 -18.62 15.35 13.10
CA ILE A 329 -18.97 15.72 14.47
C ILE A 329 -20.19 14.91 14.87
N VAL A 330 -20.05 14.05 15.88
CA VAL A 330 -21.15 13.18 16.34
C VAL A 330 -21.88 13.73 17.55
N GLU A 331 -21.18 14.46 18.41
CA GLU A 331 -21.75 15.07 19.62
C GLU A 331 -21.02 16.36 19.98
N ILE A 332 -21.73 17.29 20.63
CA ILE A 332 -21.20 18.52 21.22
C ILE A 332 -21.71 18.66 22.62
N ILE A 333 -20.83 18.80 23.62
CA ILE A 333 -21.14 19.00 25.02
C ILE A 333 -20.48 20.29 25.48
N ASP A 334 -21.25 21.30 25.80
CA ASP A 334 -20.74 22.65 26.05
C ASP A 334 -21.58 23.45 27.02
N HIS A 335 -20.98 24.46 27.62
CA HIS A 335 -21.66 25.43 28.49
C HIS A 335 -21.53 26.90 28.02
N HIS A 336 -20.79 27.11 26.94
CA HIS A 336 -20.59 28.42 26.34
C HIS A 336 -21.80 28.89 25.50
N ARG A 337 -21.74 30.14 25.04
CA ARG A 337 -22.71 30.65 24.05
C ARG A 337 -22.68 29.77 22.79
N LEU A 338 -23.78 29.78 22.04
CA LEU A 338 -23.81 29.13 20.74
C LEU A 338 -22.88 29.81 19.77
N GLY A 339 -21.98 29.01 19.20
CA GLY A 339 -21.00 29.39 18.21
C GLY A 339 -21.45 29.13 16.77
N ASN A 340 -20.46 28.96 15.87
CA ASN A 340 -20.68 28.89 14.45
C ASN A 340 -20.20 27.53 13.85
N ILE A 341 -20.23 26.47 14.60
CA ILE A 341 -19.93 25.13 14.06
C ILE A 341 -21.10 24.66 13.19
N GLU A 342 -20.75 24.26 11.98
CA GLU A 342 -21.66 23.68 11.01
C GLU A 342 -21.44 22.15 10.98
N THR A 343 -22.52 21.37 10.92
CA THR A 343 -22.50 19.92 10.82
C THR A 343 -23.23 19.46 9.57
N MET A 344 -22.76 18.41 8.92
CA MET A 344 -23.38 17.86 7.70
C MET A 344 -24.65 17.04 7.98
N GLY A 345 -24.87 16.62 9.22
CA GLY A 345 -26.01 15.82 9.64
C GLY A 345 -26.48 16.18 11.03
N PRO A 346 -27.54 15.54 11.49
CA PRO A 346 -28.02 15.71 12.87
C PRO A 346 -26.93 15.32 13.87
N VAL A 347 -26.76 16.15 14.92
CA VAL A 347 -25.77 15.95 15.98
C VAL A 347 -26.46 15.99 17.33
N PHE A 348 -26.02 15.17 18.28
CA PHE A 348 -26.44 15.36 19.67
C PHE A 348 -25.72 16.58 20.23
N PHE A 349 -26.50 17.63 20.58
CA PHE A 349 -25.94 18.86 21.11
C PHE A 349 -26.54 19.14 22.48
N ARG A 350 -25.70 19.09 23.52
CA ARG A 350 -26.10 19.45 24.89
C ARG A 350 -25.36 20.69 25.32
N ASN A 351 -26.09 21.79 25.45
CA ASN A 351 -25.58 23.04 25.95
C ASN A 351 -26.45 23.47 27.14
N GLN A 352 -25.81 23.87 28.27
CA GLN A 352 -26.49 24.29 29.47
C GLN A 352 -25.77 25.50 30.09
N PRO A 353 -26.49 26.51 30.59
CA PRO A 353 -25.91 27.70 31.22
C PRO A 353 -25.45 27.40 32.65
N VAL A 354 -24.47 26.53 32.80
CA VAL A 354 -23.82 26.13 34.06
C VAL A 354 -22.42 26.66 34.18
N GLY A 355 -21.80 26.56 35.33
CA GLY A 355 -20.47 27.10 35.61
C GLY A 355 -19.33 26.50 34.81
N CYS A 356 -19.44 25.24 34.33
CA CYS A 356 -18.42 24.55 33.55
C CYS A 356 -18.98 23.29 32.88
N THR A 357 -18.30 22.78 31.83
CA THR A 357 -18.70 21.59 31.10
C THR A 357 -18.60 20.33 31.97
N ALA A 358 -17.67 20.26 32.92
CA ALA A 358 -17.57 19.13 33.86
C ALA A 358 -18.85 18.93 34.67
N THR A 359 -19.60 19.97 34.95
CA THR A 359 -20.93 19.87 35.62
C THR A 359 -21.94 19.14 34.75
N ILE A 360 -21.97 19.43 33.45
CA ILE A 360 -22.83 18.74 32.49
C ILE A 360 -22.43 17.25 32.39
N VAL A 361 -21.16 16.97 32.29
CA VAL A 361 -20.66 15.58 32.26
C VAL A 361 -21.00 14.81 33.51
N TYR A 362 -20.89 15.43 34.70
CA TYR A 362 -21.34 14.82 35.95
C TYR A 362 -22.83 14.48 35.93
N GLN A 363 -23.70 15.42 35.48
CA GLN A 363 -25.14 15.16 35.33
C GLN A 363 -25.38 13.98 34.40
N MET A 364 -24.67 13.89 33.29
CA MET A 364 -24.81 12.79 32.32
C MET A 364 -24.41 11.42 32.91
N TYR A 365 -23.45 11.35 33.82
CA TYR A 365 -23.15 10.12 34.57
C TYR A 365 -24.35 9.69 35.40
N LYS A 366 -25.00 10.66 36.11
CA LYS A 366 -26.20 10.40 36.95
C LYS A 366 -27.40 9.97 36.11
N GLU A 367 -27.63 10.63 34.97
CA GLU A 367 -28.76 10.33 34.09
C GLU A 367 -28.66 8.94 33.45
N ASN A 368 -27.45 8.42 33.30
CA ASN A 368 -27.20 7.09 32.70
C ASN A 368 -26.93 6.00 33.76
N ASP A 369 -27.08 6.29 35.05
CA ASP A 369 -26.82 5.37 36.17
C ASP A 369 -25.44 4.74 36.12
N VAL A 370 -24.42 5.48 35.62
CA VAL A 370 -23.02 5.02 35.55
C VAL A 370 -22.27 5.45 36.80
N GLU A 371 -21.61 4.50 37.46
CA GLU A 371 -20.79 4.76 38.62
C GLU A 371 -19.57 5.63 38.28
N ILE A 372 -19.39 6.71 39.06
CA ILE A 372 -18.23 7.61 38.86
C ILE A 372 -17.06 7.09 39.69
N LYS A 373 -16.07 6.51 39.02
CA LYS A 373 -14.86 6.04 39.68
C LYS A 373 -14.10 7.19 40.37
N PRO A 374 -13.40 6.95 41.49
CA PRO A 374 -12.74 8.02 42.27
C PRO A 374 -11.81 8.92 41.42
N THR A 375 -11.09 8.35 40.49
CA THR A 375 -10.22 9.10 39.56
C THR A 375 -11.03 10.09 38.70
N ILE A 376 -12.15 9.67 38.15
CA ILE A 376 -13.01 10.52 37.31
C ILE A 376 -13.70 11.59 38.19
N ALA A 377 -14.19 11.21 39.37
CA ALA A 377 -14.74 12.16 40.33
C ALA A 377 -13.72 13.27 40.70
N GLY A 378 -12.45 12.89 40.93
CA GLY A 378 -11.40 13.84 41.22
C GLY A 378 -11.12 14.81 40.05
N LEU A 379 -11.15 14.33 38.81
CA LEU A 379 -10.97 15.16 37.60
C LEU A 379 -12.15 16.16 37.46
N LEU A 380 -13.40 15.67 37.56
CA LEU A 380 -14.59 16.52 37.46
C LEU A 380 -14.65 17.58 38.57
N CYS A 381 -14.36 17.19 39.82
CA CYS A 381 -14.29 18.15 40.96
C CYS A 381 -13.21 19.22 40.69
N SER A 382 -12.03 18.83 40.23
CA SER A 382 -10.95 19.80 39.98
C SER A 382 -11.34 20.80 38.89
N ALA A 383 -11.96 20.34 37.81
CA ALA A 383 -12.48 21.20 36.74
C ALA A 383 -13.53 22.18 37.27
N ILE A 384 -14.51 21.71 38.08
CA ILE A 384 -15.53 22.55 38.68
C ILE A 384 -14.90 23.61 39.56
N PHE A 385 -13.97 23.26 40.43
CA PHE A 385 -13.34 24.23 41.32
C PHE A 385 -12.48 25.26 40.59
N SER A 386 -11.72 24.81 39.58
CA SER A 386 -10.89 25.68 38.75
C SER A 386 -11.75 26.73 38.03
N TYR A 387 -12.70 26.27 37.25
CA TYR A 387 -13.48 27.15 36.37
C TYR A 387 -14.48 28.05 37.10
N THR A 388 -15.06 27.58 38.22
CA THR A 388 -15.97 28.40 39.06
C THR A 388 -15.24 29.27 40.07
N LEU A 389 -13.92 29.30 40.10
CA LEU A 389 -13.11 30.02 41.09
C LEU A 389 -13.53 29.68 42.51
N LEU A 390 -13.69 28.40 42.82
CA LEU A 390 -14.23 27.90 44.10
C LEU A 390 -15.62 28.48 44.41
N PHE A 391 -16.52 28.42 43.42
CA PHE A 391 -17.90 28.91 43.49
C PHE A 391 -18.04 30.44 43.65
N ARG A 392 -17.00 31.21 43.31
CA ARG A 392 -17.02 32.67 43.39
C ARG A 392 -17.22 33.33 42.03
N SER A 393 -17.17 32.57 40.93
CA SER A 393 -17.40 33.08 39.59
C SER A 393 -18.87 33.53 39.43
N PRO A 394 -19.14 34.63 38.70
CA PRO A 394 -20.51 35.02 38.34
C PRO A 394 -21.22 33.96 37.49
N THR A 395 -20.48 33.08 36.86
CA THR A 395 -21.03 31.97 36.08
C THR A 395 -21.42 30.76 36.91
N CYS A 396 -21.10 30.74 38.20
CA CYS A 396 -21.48 29.66 39.11
C CYS A 396 -23.01 29.65 39.34
N THR A 397 -23.63 28.56 38.96
CA THR A 397 -25.10 28.33 39.14
C THR A 397 -25.37 27.39 40.29
#